data_80767a53caa7696a84cd058505566614
#
_entry.id   80767a53caa7696a84cd058505566614
#
_cell.length_a   1.000
_cell.length_b   1.000
_cell.length_c   1.000
_cell.angle_alpha   90.00
_cell.angle_beta   90.00
_cell.angle_gamma   90.00
#
_symmetry.space_group_name_H-M   'P 1'
#
loop_
_entity.id
_entity.type
_entity.pdbx_description
1 polymer ?
#
loop_
_entity_poly.entity_id
_entity_poly.type
_entity_poly.pdbx_seq_one_letter_code
_entity_poly.pdbx_strand_id
1 'polypeptide(L)'
;MQPSRQPGWQSLWMVVASFLFGCMGVCVKFAAEHNDSGEIVLWRCMVALLIMSSMILLRRQHPRTVHIKSHAFRSFSGFVALFLYFYAITQLPLATAVTLNYTSPIFFVMWQILLRGVRPSRMAWLALLVGFLGVVLLLRPSMDSDHLFGGVLGLISGGLAGLAYFHIRQLGALGEPEWRTVFYFSLFSAVGSLLWVGFKGFHWPEPTDLAWLIGAGLFATGAQLALTRAYRLGKTVFSNALAYTTVIFASVFGWVFFGERIDLIGWLAIGLIVLSGVIASRVRLQPDRQNA
;
A
#
# COMPACT_ATOMS: atom_id res chain seq x y z
N MET A 1 -3.22 31.01 7.42
CA MET A 1 -2.13 30.14 6.89
C MET A 1 -2.43 29.87 5.42
N GLN A 2 -1.61 30.34 4.49
CA GLN A 2 -1.78 30.05 3.07
C GLN A 2 -1.71 28.52 2.85
N PRO A 3 -2.60 27.92 2.05
CA PRO A 3 -2.48 26.52 1.67
C PRO A 3 -1.19 26.37 0.90
N SER A 4 -0.17 25.77 1.53
CA SER A 4 1.10 25.49 0.88
C SER A 4 0.80 24.66 -0.39
N ARG A 5 1.13 25.19 -1.56
CA ARG A 5 1.03 24.46 -2.84
C ARG A 5 1.81 23.15 -2.66
N GLN A 6 1.08 22.06 -2.55
CA GLN A 6 1.70 20.72 -2.45
C GLN A 6 2.49 20.49 -3.75
N PRO A 7 3.81 20.39 -3.69
CA PRO A 7 4.61 20.25 -4.90
C PRO A 7 4.36 18.85 -5.51
N GLY A 8 4.03 18.81 -6.80
CA GLY A 8 3.73 17.56 -7.49
C GLY A 8 4.87 16.53 -7.47
N TRP A 9 6.14 16.98 -7.35
CA TRP A 9 7.30 16.09 -7.27
C TRP A 9 7.30 15.21 -6.00
N GLN A 10 6.66 15.63 -4.91
CA GLN A 10 6.52 14.79 -3.71
C GLN A 10 5.65 13.54 -3.96
N SER A 11 4.74 13.59 -4.92
CA SER A 11 3.97 12.40 -5.32
C SER A 11 4.84 11.34 -6.00
N LEU A 12 6.01 11.71 -6.57
CA LEU A 12 6.92 10.73 -7.19
C LEU A 12 7.53 9.75 -6.17
N TRP A 13 7.50 10.08 -4.87
CA TRP A 13 7.83 9.11 -3.83
C TRP A 13 6.92 7.87 -3.87
N MET A 14 5.74 7.98 -4.48
CA MET A 14 4.88 6.82 -4.70
C MET A 14 5.49 5.84 -5.72
N VAL A 15 6.20 6.32 -6.75
CA VAL A 15 6.90 5.45 -7.70
C VAL A 15 8.05 4.70 -6.99
N VAL A 16 8.78 5.41 -6.10
CA VAL A 16 9.81 4.78 -5.26
C VAL A 16 9.18 3.72 -4.35
N ALA A 17 8.04 4.04 -3.72
CA ALA A 17 7.30 3.09 -2.90
C ALA A 17 6.88 1.86 -3.73
N SER A 18 6.36 2.08 -4.93
CA SER A 18 5.91 1.04 -5.85
C SER A 18 7.03 0.11 -6.29
N PHE A 19 8.20 0.66 -6.61
CA PHE A 19 9.39 -0.14 -6.92
C PHE A 19 9.81 -1.00 -5.71
N LEU A 20 9.90 -0.40 -4.53
CA LEU A 20 10.28 -1.12 -3.31
C LEU A 20 9.24 -2.18 -2.91
N PHE A 21 7.95 -1.92 -3.12
CA PHE A 21 6.92 -2.96 -2.93
C PHE A 21 7.06 -4.09 -3.94
N GLY A 22 7.46 -3.80 -5.17
CA GLY A 22 7.79 -4.83 -6.15
C GLY A 22 8.97 -5.69 -5.69
N CYS A 23 10.07 -5.09 -5.23
CA CYS A 23 11.21 -5.81 -4.65
C CYS A 23 10.79 -6.65 -3.43
N MET A 24 9.97 -6.07 -2.54
CA MET A 24 9.40 -6.81 -1.42
C MET A 24 8.61 -8.03 -1.92
N GLY A 25 7.80 -7.87 -2.96
CA GLY A 25 7.00 -8.95 -3.55
C GLY A 25 7.86 -10.12 -4.03
N VAL A 26 9.00 -9.85 -4.64
CA VAL A 26 9.98 -10.89 -5.03
C VAL A 26 10.50 -11.64 -3.79
N CYS A 27 10.94 -10.92 -2.76
CA CYS A 27 11.40 -11.53 -1.53
C CYS A 27 10.32 -12.37 -0.85
N VAL A 28 9.08 -11.85 -0.80
CA VAL A 28 7.93 -12.57 -0.23
C VAL A 28 7.64 -13.85 -1.02
N LYS A 29 7.71 -13.82 -2.36
CA LYS A 29 7.44 -15.00 -3.20
C LYS A 29 8.44 -16.12 -2.93
N PHE A 30 9.73 -15.80 -2.77
CA PHE A 30 10.73 -16.80 -2.38
C PHE A 30 10.56 -17.29 -0.93
N ALA A 31 10.29 -16.38 0.01
CA ALA A 31 10.08 -16.75 1.42
C ALA A 31 8.81 -17.61 1.62
N ALA A 32 7.77 -17.43 0.80
CA ALA A 32 6.50 -18.14 0.90
C ALA A 32 6.57 -19.62 0.50
N GLU A 33 7.69 -20.09 -0.03
CA GLU A 33 7.89 -21.51 -0.33
C GLU A 33 7.92 -22.36 0.95
N HIS A 34 8.43 -21.81 2.06
CA HIS A 34 8.59 -22.54 3.33
C HIS A 34 7.98 -21.84 4.55
N ASN A 35 7.51 -20.60 4.41
CA ASN A 35 7.01 -19.82 5.55
C ASN A 35 5.52 -19.44 5.36
N ASP A 36 4.76 -19.50 6.45
CA ASP A 36 3.36 -19.02 6.45
C ASP A 36 3.29 -17.49 6.31
N SER A 37 2.20 -17.02 5.72
CA SER A 37 1.96 -15.59 5.50
C SER A 37 2.03 -14.75 6.80
N GLY A 38 1.57 -15.32 7.92
CA GLY A 38 1.66 -14.67 9.24
C GLY A 38 3.09 -14.50 9.72
N GLU A 39 3.95 -15.48 9.48
CA GLU A 39 5.39 -15.45 9.81
C GLU A 39 6.11 -14.41 8.95
N ILE A 40 5.81 -14.37 7.65
CA ILE A 40 6.37 -13.35 6.73
C ILE A 40 5.99 -11.92 7.20
N VAL A 41 4.72 -11.70 7.58
CA VAL A 41 4.28 -10.40 8.11
C VAL A 41 4.96 -10.09 9.43
N LEU A 42 5.14 -11.07 10.33
CA LEU A 42 5.83 -10.88 11.60
C LEU A 42 7.29 -10.44 11.37
N TRP A 43 8.06 -11.19 10.57
CA TRP A 43 9.45 -10.85 10.24
C TRP A 43 9.57 -9.48 9.60
N ARG A 44 8.73 -9.18 8.63
CA ARG A 44 8.66 -7.87 7.99
C ARG A 44 8.46 -6.74 9.01
N CYS A 45 7.54 -6.93 9.96
CA CYS A 45 7.25 -5.92 10.98
C CYS A 45 8.37 -5.81 12.03
N MET A 46 8.99 -6.93 12.40
CA MET A 46 10.15 -6.94 13.30
C MET A 46 11.34 -6.17 12.71
N VAL A 47 11.66 -6.42 11.44
CA VAL A 47 12.70 -5.66 10.74
C VAL A 47 12.37 -4.17 10.68
N ALA A 48 11.12 -3.80 10.37
CA ALA A 48 10.69 -2.41 10.36
C ALA A 48 10.80 -1.77 11.75
N LEU A 49 10.40 -2.47 12.81
CA LEU A 49 10.54 -2.00 14.19
C LEU A 49 12.00 -1.80 14.59
N LEU A 50 12.86 -2.74 14.22
CA LEU A 50 14.30 -2.63 14.48
C LEU A 50 14.89 -1.36 13.83
N ILE A 51 14.58 -1.15 12.55
CA ILE A 51 15.05 0.02 11.80
C ILE A 51 14.50 1.32 12.41
N MET A 52 13.19 1.38 12.68
CA MET A 52 12.57 2.58 13.23
C MET A 52 13.04 2.88 14.64
N SER A 53 13.19 1.85 15.50
CA SER A 53 13.71 2.00 16.86
C SER A 53 15.16 2.48 16.86
N SER A 54 16.01 1.90 16.01
CA SER A 54 17.39 2.34 15.84
C SER A 54 17.48 3.79 15.38
N MET A 55 16.63 4.18 14.40
CA MET A 55 16.58 5.56 13.94
C MET A 55 16.10 6.53 15.04
N ILE A 56 15.12 6.14 15.85
CA ILE A 56 14.61 6.94 16.97
C ILE A 56 15.73 7.15 18.01
N LEU A 57 16.45 6.10 18.37
CA LEU A 57 17.57 6.14 19.32
C LEU A 57 18.71 7.01 18.81
N LEU A 58 19.17 6.78 17.58
CA LEU A 58 20.30 7.51 16.98
C LEU A 58 19.98 9.00 16.79
N ARG A 59 18.77 9.34 16.44
CA ARG A 59 18.33 10.73 16.24
C ARG A 59 17.79 11.39 17.51
N ARG A 60 17.79 10.69 18.63
CA ARG A 60 17.24 11.13 19.93
C ARG A 60 15.82 11.68 19.81
N GLN A 61 15.02 11.04 18.94
CA GLN A 61 13.63 11.44 18.72
C GLN A 61 12.72 10.72 19.73
N HIS A 62 11.57 11.31 20.02
CA HIS A 62 10.58 10.67 20.90
C HIS A 62 9.40 10.12 20.10
N PRO A 63 9.02 8.85 20.29
CA PRO A 63 7.88 8.26 19.59
C PRO A 63 6.54 8.80 20.08
N ARG A 64 6.50 9.48 21.24
CA ARG A 64 5.26 10.03 21.82
C ARG A 64 4.54 10.95 20.84
N THR A 65 3.21 10.82 20.78
CA THR A 65 2.32 11.65 19.97
C THR A 65 1.07 12.00 20.75
N VAL A 66 0.51 13.16 20.48
CA VAL A 66 -0.83 13.56 20.96
C VAL A 66 -1.95 12.99 20.09
N HIS A 67 -1.61 12.46 18.90
CA HIS A 67 -2.54 11.95 17.90
C HIS A 67 -2.65 10.41 17.89
N ILE A 68 -2.52 9.79 19.10
CA ILE A 68 -2.48 8.32 19.23
C ILE A 68 -3.73 7.64 18.63
N LYS A 69 -4.91 8.26 18.74
CA LYS A 69 -6.16 7.74 18.15
C LYS A 69 -6.05 7.62 16.62
N SER A 70 -5.51 8.65 15.96
CA SER A 70 -5.33 8.64 14.49
C SER A 70 -4.31 7.57 14.06
N HIS A 71 -3.22 7.37 14.83
CA HIS A 71 -2.28 6.28 14.61
C HIS A 71 -2.93 4.91 14.82
N ALA A 72 -3.78 4.75 15.85
CA ALA A 72 -4.52 3.52 16.10
C ALA A 72 -5.47 3.19 14.93
N PHE A 73 -6.27 4.14 14.47
CA PHE A 73 -7.17 3.94 13.32
C PHE A 73 -6.40 3.61 12.04
N ARG A 74 -5.29 4.31 11.77
CA ARG A 74 -4.41 4.00 10.63
C ARG A 74 -3.84 2.59 10.74
N SER A 75 -3.36 2.21 11.91
CA SER A 75 -2.71 0.92 12.12
C SER A 75 -3.72 -0.22 12.10
N PHE A 76 -4.86 -0.06 12.73
CA PHE A 76 -5.94 -1.04 12.72
C PHE A 76 -6.48 -1.27 11.30
N SER A 77 -6.89 -0.20 10.60
CA SER A 77 -7.40 -0.34 9.23
C SER A 77 -6.37 -0.94 8.28
N GLY A 78 -5.09 -0.54 8.40
CA GLY A 78 -4.01 -1.08 7.58
C GLY A 78 -3.68 -2.54 7.90
N PHE A 79 -3.69 -2.93 9.17
CA PHE A 79 -3.45 -4.32 9.57
C PHE A 79 -4.58 -5.25 9.15
N VAL A 80 -5.83 -4.87 9.40
CA VAL A 80 -7.00 -5.67 8.98
C VAL A 80 -7.06 -5.77 7.46
N ALA A 81 -6.79 -4.67 6.74
CA ALA A 81 -6.67 -4.70 5.28
C ALA A 81 -5.63 -5.73 4.81
N LEU A 82 -4.44 -5.71 5.41
CA LEU A 82 -3.37 -6.64 5.08
C LEU A 82 -3.77 -8.09 5.34
N PHE A 83 -4.39 -8.34 6.50
CA PHE A 83 -4.83 -9.68 6.89
C PHE A 83 -5.90 -10.23 5.94
N LEU A 84 -6.92 -9.43 5.62
CA LEU A 84 -7.95 -9.81 4.66
C LEU A 84 -7.40 -10.00 3.24
N TYR A 85 -6.40 -9.22 2.85
CA TYR A 85 -5.73 -9.37 1.58
C TYR A 85 -4.99 -10.72 1.49
N PHE A 86 -4.24 -11.09 2.52
CA PHE A 86 -3.58 -12.39 2.55
C PHE A 86 -4.60 -13.55 2.57
N TYR A 87 -5.68 -13.40 3.32
CA TYR A 87 -6.75 -14.40 3.27
C TYR A 87 -7.37 -14.50 1.87
N ALA A 88 -7.62 -13.37 1.20
CA ALA A 88 -8.14 -13.38 -0.18
C ALA A 88 -7.18 -14.11 -1.14
N ILE A 89 -5.86 -13.96 -0.97
CA ILE A 89 -4.85 -14.68 -1.77
C ILE A 89 -4.95 -16.21 -1.59
N THR A 90 -5.33 -16.70 -0.43
CA THR A 90 -5.52 -18.15 -0.21
C THR A 90 -6.79 -18.70 -0.85
N GLN A 91 -7.78 -17.85 -1.14
CA GLN A 91 -9.09 -18.24 -1.66
C GLN A 91 -9.27 -17.90 -3.15
N LEU A 92 -8.46 -17.02 -3.70
CA LEU A 92 -8.61 -16.48 -5.05
C LEU A 92 -7.32 -16.65 -5.86
N PRO A 93 -7.40 -16.68 -7.19
CA PRO A 93 -6.23 -16.48 -8.02
C PRO A 93 -5.53 -15.17 -7.62
N LEU A 94 -4.19 -15.22 -7.55
CA LEU A 94 -3.37 -14.09 -7.06
C LEU A 94 -3.72 -12.77 -7.79
N ALA A 95 -3.87 -12.84 -9.11
CA ALA A 95 -4.23 -11.68 -9.93
C ALA A 95 -5.57 -11.05 -9.48
N THR A 96 -6.56 -11.86 -9.14
CA THR A 96 -7.88 -11.39 -8.66
C THR A 96 -7.75 -10.72 -7.30
N ALA A 97 -7.07 -11.36 -6.33
CA ALA A 97 -6.85 -10.80 -4.99
C ALA A 97 -6.10 -9.46 -5.05
N VAL A 98 -5.04 -9.39 -5.87
CA VAL A 98 -4.25 -8.16 -6.10
C VAL A 98 -5.13 -7.08 -6.73
N THR A 99 -5.91 -7.39 -7.78
CA THR A 99 -6.80 -6.42 -8.43
C THR A 99 -7.81 -5.83 -7.45
N LEU A 100 -8.41 -6.67 -6.59
CA LEU A 100 -9.35 -6.22 -5.58
C LEU A 100 -8.69 -5.30 -4.54
N ASN A 101 -7.47 -5.59 -4.11
CA ASN A 101 -6.73 -4.72 -3.21
C ASN A 101 -6.37 -3.37 -3.88
N TYR A 102 -6.07 -3.36 -5.20
CA TYR A 102 -5.81 -2.13 -5.96
C TYR A 102 -7.05 -1.30 -6.26
N THR A 103 -8.23 -1.65 -5.77
CA THR A 103 -9.37 -0.73 -5.64
C THR A 103 -9.13 0.35 -4.57
N SER A 104 -8.12 0.18 -3.72
CA SER A 104 -7.80 1.10 -2.61
C SER A 104 -7.61 2.57 -3.01
N PRO A 105 -7.04 2.96 -4.16
CA PRO A 105 -7.01 4.37 -4.59
C PRO A 105 -8.41 4.95 -4.87
N ILE A 106 -9.33 4.14 -5.34
CA ILE A 106 -10.72 4.54 -5.58
C ILE A 106 -11.42 4.73 -4.22
N PHE A 107 -11.32 3.75 -3.33
CA PHE A 107 -11.86 3.85 -1.96
C PHE A 107 -11.27 4.99 -1.16
N PHE A 108 -9.99 5.30 -1.33
CA PHE A 108 -9.38 6.46 -0.71
C PHE A 108 -10.12 7.75 -1.08
N VAL A 109 -10.46 7.94 -2.35
CA VAL A 109 -11.22 9.11 -2.80
C VAL A 109 -12.65 9.07 -2.26
N MET A 110 -13.28 7.89 -2.19
CA MET A 110 -14.59 7.72 -1.56
C MET A 110 -14.56 8.13 -0.07
N TRP A 111 -13.54 7.72 0.68
CA TRP A 111 -13.37 8.14 2.08
C TRP A 111 -13.15 9.65 2.21
N GLN A 112 -12.46 10.30 1.27
CA GLN A 112 -12.32 11.76 1.23
C GLN A 112 -13.68 12.45 1.03
N ILE A 113 -14.55 11.90 0.18
CA ILE A 113 -15.92 12.41 -0.03
C ILE A 113 -16.74 12.24 1.25
N LEU A 114 -16.77 11.02 1.79
CA LEU A 114 -17.65 10.65 2.92
C LEU A 114 -17.24 11.36 4.23
N LEU A 115 -15.93 11.42 4.51
CA LEU A 115 -15.44 11.91 5.81
C LEU A 115 -15.05 13.39 5.78
N ARG A 116 -14.81 13.99 4.60
CA ARG A 116 -14.39 15.39 4.46
C ARG A 116 -15.22 16.22 3.49
N GLY A 117 -16.22 15.65 2.87
CA GLY A 117 -17.08 16.38 1.91
C GLY A 117 -16.34 16.87 0.65
N VAL A 118 -15.13 16.36 0.38
CA VAL A 118 -14.33 16.76 -0.79
C VAL A 118 -15.07 16.34 -2.06
N ARG A 119 -15.13 17.23 -3.05
CA ARG A 119 -15.73 16.93 -4.37
C ARG A 119 -14.62 16.78 -5.43
N PRO A 120 -14.24 15.54 -5.77
CA PRO A 120 -13.24 15.31 -6.82
C PRO A 120 -13.74 15.79 -8.17
N SER A 121 -12.83 16.32 -8.99
CA SER A 121 -13.16 16.69 -10.37
C SER A 121 -13.43 15.44 -11.21
N ARG A 122 -14.16 15.60 -12.34
CA ARG A 122 -14.36 14.51 -13.32
C ARG A 122 -13.04 13.94 -13.83
N MET A 123 -12.03 14.80 -13.98
CA MET A 123 -10.68 14.40 -14.38
C MET A 123 -9.99 13.51 -13.32
N ALA A 124 -10.25 13.73 -12.02
CA ALA A 124 -9.73 12.88 -10.95
C ALA A 124 -10.30 11.45 -11.07
N TRP A 125 -11.61 11.33 -11.25
CA TRP A 125 -12.24 10.04 -11.48
C TRP A 125 -11.75 9.36 -12.76
N LEU A 126 -11.63 10.11 -13.87
CA LEU A 126 -11.10 9.57 -15.12
C LEU A 126 -9.70 9.01 -14.94
N ALA A 127 -8.80 9.73 -14.26
CA ALA A 127 -7.45 9.25 -14.01
C ALA A 127 -7.46 7.93 -13.24
N LEU A 128 -8.23 7.85 -12.14
CA LEU A 128 -8.27 6.64 -11.30
C LEU A 128 -8.90 5.45 -12.05
N LEU A 129 -9.97 5.68 -12.80
CA LEU A 129 -10.64 4.60 -13.55
C LEU A 129 -9.78 4.09 -14.71
N VAL A 130 -9.09 4.98 -15.43
CA VAL A 130 -8.15 4.59 -16.50
C VAL A 130 -6.99 3.78 -15.92
N GLY A 131 -6.42 4.19 -14.78
CA GLY A 131 -5.37 3.45 -14.13
C GLY A 131 -5.84 2.09 -13.61
N PHE A 132 -7.02 2.04 -13.01
CA PHE A 132 -7.61 0.79 -12.55
C PHE A 132 -7.95 -0.16 -13.71
N LEU A 133 -8.45 0.35 -14.83
CA LEU A 133 -8.64 -0.45 -16.05
C LEU A 133 -7.31 -1.07 -16.52
N GLY A 134 -6.22 -0.30 -16.49
CA GLY A 134 -4.89 -0.82 -16.78
C GLY A 134 -4.50 -1.96 -15.82
N VAL A 135 -4.77 -1.83 -14.52
CA VAL A 135 -4.53 -2.91 -13.53
C VAL A 135 -5.34 -4.17 -13.88
N VAL A 136 -6.64 -4.01 -14.18
CA VAL A 136 -7.53 -5.13 -14.55
C VAL A 136 -7.02 -5.84 -15.83
N LEU A 137 -6.64 -5.09 -16.84
CA LEU A 137 -6.13 -5.67 -18.10
C LEU A 137 -4.77 -6.36 -17.92
N LEU A 138 -3.90 -5.85 -17.04
CA LEU A 138 -2.57 -6.42 -16.80
C LEU A 138 -2.65 -7.71 -15.97
N LEU A 139 -3.47 -7.71 -14.92
CA LEU A 139 -3.60 -8.83 -13.99
C LEU A 139 -4.61 -9.90 -14.45
N ARG A 140 -5.56 -9.54 -15.35
CA ARG A 140 -6.59 -10.46 -15.88
C ARG A 140 -7.28 -11.28 -14.78
N PRO A 141 -7.91 -10.62 -13.80
CA PRO A 141 -8.54 -11.33 -12.71
C PRO A 141 -9.63 -12.28 -13.23
N SER A 142 -9.68 -13.49 -12.69
CA SER A 142 -10.75 -14.46 -12.92
C SER A 142 -11.47 -14.75 -11.61
N MET A 143 -12.76 -14.98 -11.66
CA MET A 143 -13.55 -15.27 -10.48
C MET A 143 -14.68 -16.22 -10.83
N ASP A 144 -14.67 -17.39 -10.21
CA ASP A 144 -15.75 -18.38 -10.30
C ASP A 144 -16.75 -18.16 -9.15
N SER A 145 -17.97 -18.68 -9.31
CA SER A 145 -19.06 -18.53 -8.33
C SER A 145 -18.69 -19.00 -6.92
N ASP A 146 -17.84 -20.03 -6.83
CA ASP A 146 -17.42 -20.64 -5.55
C ASP A 146 -16.45 -19.78 -4.75
N HIS A 147 -15.91 -18.73 -5.37
CA HIS A 147 -14.93 -17.82 -4.76
C HIS A 147 -15.50 -16.47 -4.31
N LEU A 148 -16.85 -16.34 -4.28
CA LEU A 148 -17.52 -15.07 -3.96
C LEU A 148 -17.13 -14.52 -2.58
N PHE A 149 -17.00 -15.37 -1.57
CA PHE A 149 -16.62 -14.96 -0.22
C PHE A 149 -15.22 -14.36 -0.18
N GLY A 150 -14.24 -15.00 -0.82
CA GLY A 150 -12.88 -14.46 -0.97
C GLY A 150 -12.87 -13.13 -1.72
N GLY A 151 -13.73 -13.00 -2.74
CA GLY A 151 -13.89 -11.75 -3.52
C GLY A 151 -14.39 -10.59 -2.66
N VAL A 152 -15.41 -10.83 -1.83
CA VAL A 152 -15.94 -9.82 -0.89
C VAL A 152 -14.85 -9.39 0.11
N LEU A 153 -14.11 -10.33 0.68
CA LEU A 153 -13.02 -10.02 1.64
C LEU A 153 -11.88 -9.25 0.96
N GLY A 154 -11.52 -9.61 -0.28
CA GLY A 154 -10.54 -8.87 -1.09
C GLY A 154 -10.97 -7.42 -1.35
N LEU A 155 -12.25 -7.20 -1.66
CA LEU A 155 -12.80 -5.86 -1.86
C LEU A 155 -12.83 -5.05 -0.55
N ILE A 156 -13.22 -5.67 0.57
CA ILE A 156 -13.17 -5.05 1.91
C ILE A 156 -11.73 -4.67 2.26
N SER A 157 -10.76 -5.52 1.94
CA SER A 157 -9.33 -5.23 2.09
C SER A 157 -8.94 -3.95 1.35
N GLY A 158 -9.32 -3.82 0.07
CA GLY A 158 -9.11 -2.60 -0.72
C GLY A 158 -9.73 -1.37 -0.08
N GLY A 159 -10.97 -1.49 0.43
CA GLY A 159 -11.68 -0.43 1.15
C GLY A 159 -10.95 0.03 2.42
N LEU A 160 -10.50 -0.91 3.24
CA LEU A 160 -9.74 -0.64 4.47
C LEU A 160 -8.33 -0.11 4.19
N ALA A 161 -7.67 -0.58 3.13
CA ALA A 161 -6.40 -0.02 2.68
C ALA A 161 -6.56 1.46 2.27
N GLY A 162 -7.62 1.78 1.51
CA GLY A 162 -7.98 3.16 1.17
C GLY A 162 -8.23 4.02 2.42
N LEU A 163 -8.88 3.47 3.46
CA LEU A 163 -9.08 4.14 4.75
C LEU A 163 -7.75 4.36 5.49
N ALA A 164 -6.86 3.38 5.48
CA ALA A 164 -5.53 3.52 6.07
C ALA A 164 -4.74 4.65 5.39
N TYR A 165 -4.79 4.76 4.06
CA TYR A 165 -4.15 5.85 3.30
C TYR A 165 -4.78 7.21 3.59
N PHE A 166 -6.12 7.26 3.79
CA PHE A 166 -6.80 8.46 4.25
C PHE A 166 -6.25 8.93 5.61
N HIS A 167 -6.07 8.02 6.57
CA HIS A 167 -5.48 8.35 7.87
C HIS A 167 -4.01 8.75 7.78
N ILE A 168 -3.21 8.18 6.87
CA ILE A 168 -1.84 8.65 6.61
C ILE A 168 -1.85 10.12 6.18
N ARG A 169 -2.75 10.49 5.28
CA ARG A 169 -2.88 11.88 4.85
C ARG A 169 -3.34 12.79 5.98
N GLN A 170 -4.28 12.33 6.81
CA GLN A 170 -4.74 13.07 7.99
C GLN A 170 -3.60 13.30 8.98
N LEU A 171 -2.83 12.27 9.31
CA LEU A 171 -1.65 12.38 10.17
C LEU A 171 -0.62 13.35 9.60
N GLY A 172 -0.42 13.31 8.28
CA GLY A 172 0.44 14.27 7.59
C GLY A 172 -0.03 15.73 7.73
N ALA A 173 -1.34 15.97 7.65
CA ALA A 173 -1.93 17.30 7.86
C ALA A 173 -1.79 17.79 9.32
N LEU A 174 -1.75 16.86 10.29
CA LEU A 174 -1.49 17.13 11.70
C LEU A 174 -0.01 17.33 12.03
N GLY A 175 0.88 17.29 11.03
CA GLY A 175 2.32 17.48 11.21
C GLY A 175 3.08 16.23 11.67
N GLU A 176 2.43 15.07 11.75
CA GLU A 176 3.10 13.84 12.15
C GLU A 176 4.17 13.42 11.11
N PRO A 177 5.39 13.09 11.56
CA PRO A 177 6.45 12.65 10.65
C PRO A 177 6.20 11.24 10.12
N GLU A 178 6.73 10.94 8.94
CA GLU A 178 6.54 9.65 8.26
C GLU A 178 6.97 8.45 9.11
N TRP A 179 8.15 8.57 9.74
CA TRP A 179 8.74 7.51 10.54
C TRP A 179 7.83 7.11 11.73
N ARG A 180 7.14 8.06 12.36
CA ARG A 180 6.25 7.79 13.49
C ARG A 180 5.02 7.00 13.02
N THR A 181 4.45 7.38 11.87
CA THR A 181 3.33 6.64 11.26
C THR A 181 3.72 5.20 10.92
N VAL A 182 4.93 4.99 10.37
CA VAL A 182 5.46 3.66 10.06
C VAL A 182 5.76 2.88 11.33
N PHE A 183 6.35 3.51 12.35
CA PHE A 183 6.64 2.87 13.64
C PHE A 183 5.38 2.32 14.31
N TYR A 184 4.34 3.13 14.49
CA TYR A 184 3.10 2.67 15.12
C TYR A 184 2.40 1.58 14.30
N PHE A 185 2.41 1.70 12.99
CA PHE A 185 1.86 0.65 12.14
C PHE A 185 2.62 -0.67 12.28
N SER A 186 3.95 -0.63 12.26
CA SER A 186 4.77 -1.83 12.40
C SER A 186 4.61 -2.45 13.77
N LEU A 187 4.52 -1.62 14.82
CA LEU A 187 4.28 -2.08 16.20
C LEU A 187 2.93 -2.81 16.32
N PHE A 188 1.86 -2.17 15.83
CA PHE A 188 0.51 -2.76 15.88
C PHE A 188 0.44 -4.06 15.06
N SER A 189 1.02 -4.04 13.86
CA SER A 189 1.03 -5.21 12.98
C SER A 189 1.89 -6.35 13.52
N ALA A 190 3.01 -6.04 14.19
CA ALA A 190 3.84 -7.05 14.84
C ALA A 190 3.08 -7.74 15.99
N VAL A 191 2.37 -6.97 16.82
CA VAL A 191 1.53 -7.53 17.89
C VAL A 191 0.42 -8.42 17.30
N GLY A 192 -0.28 -7.95 16.27
CA GLY A 192 -1.33 -8.72 15.60
C GLY A 192 -0.82 -10.00 14.96
N SER A 193 0.34 -9.94 14.29
CA SER A 193 0.97 -11.12 13.68
C SER A 193 1.51 -12.09 14.74
N LEU A 194 2.04 -11.58 15.85
CA LEU A 194 2.51 -12.43 16.95
C LEU A 194 1.36 -13.21 17.57
N LEU A 195 0.19 -12.58 17.74
CA LEU A 195 -1.01 -13.28 18.20
C LEU A 195 -1.43 -14.38 17.20
N TRP A 196 -1.42 -14.07 15.90
CA TRP A 196 -1.74 -15.05 14.86
C TRP A 196 -0.81 -16.25 14.87
N VAL A 197 0.49 -16.00 14.89
CA VAL A 197 1.53 -17.04 14.94
C VAL A 197 1.45 -17.84 16.25
N GLY A 198 1.10 -17.18 17.38
CA GLY A 198 0.89 -17.85 18.67
C GLY A 198 -0.27 -18.87 18.64
N PHE A 199 -1.31 -18.64 17.79
CA PHE A 199 -2.40 -19.60 17.62
C PHE A 199 -2.08 -20.71 16.61
N LYS A 200 -1.35 -20.40 15.54
CA LYS A 200 -1.02 -21.37 14.48
C LYS A 200 0.23 -22.18 14.73
N GLY A 201 1.13 -21.72 15.57
CA GLY A 201 2.49 -22.23 15.75
C GLY A 201 3.52 -21.39 15.01
N PHE A 202 4.74 -21.37 15.51
CA PHE A 202 5.88 -20.67 14.94
C PHE A 202 6.92 -21.64 14.44
N HIS A 203 7.37 -21.48 13.20
CA HIS A 203 8.48 -22.23 12.66
C HIS A 203 9.68 -21.30 12.50
N TRP A 204 10.86 -21.75 12.94
CA TRP A 204 12.08 -21.02 12.68
C TRP A 204 12.42 -21.10 11.18
N PRO A 205 12.65 -19.96 10.50
CA PRO A 205 13.00 -20.00 9.09
C PRO A 205 14.37 -20.63 8.88
N GLU A 206 14.52 -21.29 7.75
CA GLU A 206 15.82 -21.76 7.31
C GLU A 206 16.77 -20.57 7.03
N PRO A 207 18.10 -20.77 7.13
CA PRO A 207 19.06 -19.68 6.88
C PRO A 207 18.91 -19.01 5.52
N THR A 208 18.51 -19.76 4.50
CA THR A 208 18.23 -19.26 3.14
C THR A 208 17.02 -18.35 3.11
N ASP A 209 15.96 -18.71 3.83
CA ASP A 209 14.72 -17.95 3.90
C ASP A 209 14.89 -16.67 4.72
N LEU A 210 15.78 -16.70 5.72
CA LEU A 210 16.05 -15.53 6.56
C LEU A 210 16.51 -14.32 5.73
N ALA A 211 17.32 -14.54 4.69
CA ALA A 211 17.75 -13.48 3.80
C ALA A 211 16.56 -12.84 3.04
N TRP A 212 15.60 -13.66 2.57
CA TRP A 212 14.40 -13.19 1.90
C TRP A 212 13.45 -12.47 2.87
N LEU A 213 13.28 -12.98 4.09
CA LEU A 213 12.45 -12.36 5.12
C LEU A 213 13.01 -11.00 5.57
N ILE A 214 14.33 -10.90 5.76
CA ILE A 214 15.00 -9.62 6.07
C ILE A 214 14.86 -8.67 4.87
N GLY A 215 15.12 -9.14 3.65
CA GLY A 215 14.96 -8.37 2.42
C GLY A 215 13.53 -7.82 2.29
N ALA A 216 12.52 -8.67 2.50
CA ALA A 216 11.12 -8.26 2.51
C ALA A 216 10.87 -7.14 3.55
N GLY A 217 11.42 -7.25 4.74
CA GLY A 217 11.30 -6.24 5.80
C GLY A 217 11.98 -4.92 5.45
N LEU A 218 13.19 -4.96 4.88
CA LEU A 218 13.95 -3.78 4.44
C LEU A 218 13.18 -3.02 3.34
N PHE A 219 12.80 -3.72 2.27
CA PHE A 219 12.05 -3.13 1.16
C PHE A 219 10.68 -2.62 1.60
N ALA A 220 9.95 -3.38 2.44
CA ALA A 220 8.68 -2.95 3.00
C ALA A 220 8.82 -1.67 3.83
N THR A 221 9.87 -1.54 4.64
CA THR A 221 10.10 -0.36 5.47
C THR A 221 10.36 0.87 4.61
N GLY A 222 11.25 0.76 3.63
CA GLY A 222 11.51 1.82 2.66
C GLY A 222 10.26 2.20 1.87
N ALA A 223 9.50 1.20 1.40
CA ALA A 223 8.24 1.41 0.67
C ALA A 223 7.20 2.15 1.53
N GLN A 224 7.02 1.75 2.79
CA GLN A 224 6.09 2.40 3.72
C GLN A 224 6.48 3.86 4.02
N LEU A 225 7.76 4.15 4.17
CA LEU A 225 8.25 5.52 4.36
C LEU A 225 7.99 6.37 3.11
N ALA A 226 8.32 5.87 1.93
CA ALA A 226 8.12 6.55 0.65
C ALA A 226 6.62 6.78 0.37
N LEU A 227 5.78 5.77 0.58
CA LEU A 227 4.31 5.86 0.46
C LEU A 227 3.74 6.90 1.43
N THR A 228 4.15 6.82 2.70
CA THR A 228 3.68 7.77 3.73
C THR A 228 4.06 9.21 3.36
N ARG A 229 5.28 9.41 2.84
CA ARG A 229 5.73 10.71 2.34
C ARG A 229 4.91 11.18 1.13
N ALA A 230 4.64 10.30 0.17
CA ALA A 230 3.84 10.63 -1.00
C ALA A 230 2.42 11.08 -0.63
N TYR A 231 1.78 10.40 0.33
CA TYR A 231 0.44 10.78 0.80
C TYR A 231 0.46 12.01 1.71
N ARG A 232 1.51 12.21 2.50
CA ARG A 232 1.65 13.36 3.40
C ARG A 232 1.88 14.65 2.62
N LEU A 233 2.81 14.66 1.67
CA LEU A 233 3.32 15.87 1.03
C LEU A 233 2.91 16.00 -0.44
N GLY A 234 2.50 14.92 -1.09
CA GLY A 234 2.15 14.88 -2.49
C GLY A 234 0.69 15.28 -2.78
N LYS A 235 0.42 15.49 -4.07
CA LYS A 235 -0.96 15.70 -4.56
C LYS A 235 -1.74 14.38 -4.49
N THR A 236 -2.86 14.39 -3.80
CA THR A 236 -3.67 13.20 -3.51
C THR A 236 -3.99 12.35 -4.74
N VAL A 237 -4.60 12.95 -5.77
CA VAL A 237 -5.03 12.21 -6.97
C VAL A 237 -3.82 11.66 -7.72
N PHE A 238 -2.74 12.46 -7.80
CA PHE A 238 -1.52 12.04 -8.49
C PHE A 238 -0.81 10.90 -7.74
N SER A 239 -0.70 10.98 -6.41
CA SER A 239 -0.14 9.88 -5.61
C SER A 239 -0.97 8.59 -5.74
N ASN A 240 -2.31 8.69 -5.73
CA ASN A 240 -3.18 7.54 -5.93
C ASN A 240 -3.03 6.89 -7.32
N ALA A 241 -2.96 7.69 -8.38
CA ALA A 241 -2.74 7.16 -9.73
C ALA A 241 -1.36 6.51 -9.86
N LEU A 242 -0.32 7.10 -9.25
CA LEU A 242 1.02 6.52 -9.23
C LEU A 242 1.12 5.22 -8.41
N ALA A 243 0.21 4.96 -7.47
CA ALA A 243 0.19 3.70 -6.73
C ALA A 243 -0.01 2.49 -7.64
N TYR A 244 -0.72 2.64 -8.77
CA TYR A 244 -0.89 1.58 -9.76
C TYR A 244 0.42 1.15 -10.43
N THR A 245 1.48 1.98 -10.39
CA THR A 245 2.79 1.59 -10.92
C THR A 245 3.41 0.40 -10.20
N THR A 246 2.94 0.06 -8.98
CA THR A 246 3.37 -1.16 -8.28
C THR A 246 3.08 -2.40 -9.11
N VAL A 247 1.94 -2.43 -9.81
CA VAL A 247 1.57 -3.58 -10.66
C VAL A 247 2.52 -3.68 -11.86
N ILE A 248 2.97 -2.54 -12.41
CA ILE A 248 3.98 -2.52 -13.48
C ILE A 248 5.29 -3.15 -12.99
N PHE A 249 5.80 -2.69 -11.83
CA PHE A 249 7.05 -3.24 -11.28
C PHE A 249 6.90 -4.72 -10.93
N ALA A 250 5.77 -5.12 -10.33
CA ALA A 250 5.50 -6.53 -10.05
C ALA A 250 5.51 -7.39 -11.32
N SER A 251 4.90 -6.92 -12.41
CA SER A 251 4.89 -7.63 -13.70
C SER A 251 6.27 -7.69 -14.33
N VAL A 252 7.05 -6.61 -14.27
CA VAL A 252 8.44 -6.60 -14.77
C VAL A 252 9.31 -7.56 -13.97
N PHE A 253 9.17 -7.59 -12.65
CA PHE A 253 9.90 -8.54 -11.80
C PHE A 253 9.43 -9.98 -12.01
N GLY A 254 8.13 -10.20 -12.25
CA GLY A 254 7.58 -11.48 -12.66
C GLY A 254 8.25 -12.00 -13.92
N TRP A 255 8.42 -11.12 -14.90
CA TRP A 255 9.14 -11.46 -16.13
C TRP A 255 10.63 -11.78 -15.89
N VAL A 256 11.33 -10.92 -15.13
CA VAL A 256 12.78 -11.04 -14.92
C VAL A 256 13.14 -12.22 -14.03
N PHE A 257 12.45 -12.44 -12.92
CA PHE A 257 12.81 -13.42 -11.90
C PHE A 257 12.06 -14.76 -12.02
N PHE A 258 10.85 -14.73 -12.62
CA PHE A 258 9.97 -15.90 -12.65
C PHE A 258 9.61 -16.35 -14.08
N GLY A 259 10.20 -15.73 -15.12
CA GLY A 259 9.97 -16.11 -16.51
C GLY A 259 8.56 -15.82 -17.03
N GLU A 260 7.78 -15.00 -16.32
CA GLU A 260 6.43 -14.60 -16.74
C GLU A 260 6.52 -13.73 -17.99
N ARG A 261 5.64 -13.96 -18.98
CA ARG A 261 5.67 -13.19 -20.24
C ARG A 261 4.63 -12.08 -20.21
N ILE A 262 5.05 -10.87 -20.59
CA ILE A 262 4.15 -9.73 -20.82
C ILE A 262 3.78 -9.73 -22.29
N ASP A 263 2.53 -10.03 -22.61
CA ASP A 263 2.01 -10.01 -23.98
C ASP A 263 1.61 -8.58 -24.42
N LEU A 264 1.08 -8.46 -25.65
CA LEU A 264 0.67 -7.16 -26.21
C LEU A 264 -0.37 -6.44 -25.35
N ILE A 265 -1.34 -7.19 -24.78
CA ILE A 265 -2.38 -6.60 -23.91
C ILE A 265 -1.75 -6.08 -22.62
N GLY A 266 -0.77 -6.80 -22.07
CA GLY A 266 0.02 -6.35 -20.92
C GLY A 266 0.75 -5.03 -21.18
N TRP A 267 1.37 -4.86 -22.34
CA TRP A 267 2.01 -3.60 -22.73
C TRP A 267 1.01 -2.46 -22.91
N LEU A 268 -0.16 -2.71 -23.48
CA LEU A 268 -1.25 -1.72 -23.56
C LEU A 268 -1.74 -1.33 -22.18
N ALA A 269 -1.87 -2.30 -21.27
CA ALA A 269 -2.27 -2.06 -19.88
C ALA A 269 -1.26 -1.16 -19.12
N ILE A 270 0.04 -1.41 -19.29
CA ILE A 270 1.10 -0.55 -18.76
C ILE A 270 0.95 0.88 -19.32
N GLY A 271 0.68 1.02 -20.62
CA GLY A 271 0.43 2.32 -21.25
C GLY A 271 -0.75 3.07 -20.60
N LEU A 272 -1.86 2.38 -20.27
CA LEU A 272 -2.99 2.96 -19.56
C LEU A 272 -2.63 3.42 -18.14
N ILE A 273 -1.84 2.65 -17.40
CA ILE A 273 -1.38 3.03 -16.05
C ILE A 273 -0.52 4.31 -16.13
N VAL A 274 0.40 4.39 -17.09
CA VAL A 274 1.22 5.59 -17.31
C VAL A 274 0.34 6.80 -17.70
N LEU A 275 -0.61 6.60 -18.62
CA LEU A 275 -1.55 7.63 -19.03
C LEU A 275 -2.37 8.15 -17.84
N SER A 276 -2.84 7.27 -16.96
CA SER A 276 -3.52 7.63 -15.71
C SER A 276 -2.67 8.58 -14.86
N GLY A 277 -1.38 8.28 -14.69
CA GLY A 277 -0.44 9.16 -13.97
C GLY A 277 -0.32 10.54 -14.64
N VAL A 278 -0.22 10.58 -15.96
CA VAL A 278 -0.14 11.84 -16.72
C VAL A 278 -1.44 12.68 -16.56
N ILE A 279 -2.63 12.05 -16.68
CA ILE A 279 -3.91 12.73 -16.45
C ILE A 279 -3.97 13.27 -15.01
N ALA A 280 -3.65 12.42 -14.02
CA ALA A 280 -3.69 12.78 -12.61
C ALA A 280 -2.73 13.93 -12.24
N SER A 281 -1.58 14.03 -12.89
CA SER A 281 -0.62 15.12 -12.66
C SER A 281 -1.18 16.50 -12.98
N ARG A 282 -2.12 16.57 -13.94
CA ARG A 282 -2.79 17.79 -14.40
C ARG A 282 -4.03 18.13 -13.58
N VAL A 283 -4.52 17.23 -12.72
CA VAL A 283 -5.68 17.49 -11.87
C VAL A 283 -5.34 18.58 -10.85
N ARG A 284 -6.09 19.67 -10.88
CA ARG A 284 -6.07 20.70 -9.84
C ARG A 284 -7.16 20.37 -8.84
N LEU A 285 -6.79 20.15 -7.56
CA LEU A 285 -7.79 20.09 -6.49
C LEU A 285 -8.34 21.50 -6.29
N GLN A 286 -9.67 21.64 -6.31
CA GLN A 286 -10.29 22.87 -5.85
C GLN A 286 -10.02 23.02 -4.35
N PRO A 287 -9.69 24.21 -3.85
CA PRO A 287 -9.55 24.46 -2.43
C PRO A 287 -10.84 24.10 -1.70
N ASP A 288 -10.72 23.49 -0.53
CA ASP A 288 -11.85 23.23 0.37
C ASP A 288 -12.64 24.53 0.59
N ARG A 289 -13.92 24.55 0.21
CA ARG A 289 -14.84 25.65 0.46
C ARG A 289 -15.22 25.80 1.94
N GLN A 290 -14.64 25.00 2.84
CA GLN A 290 -14.95 25.03 4.27
C GLN A 290 -14.09 26.03 5.07
N ASN A 291 -13.21 26.79 4.43
CA ASN A 291 -12.43 27.86 5.08
C ASN A 291 -12.61 29.23 4.35
N ALA A 292 -13.78 29.49 3.78
CA ALA A 292 -14.18 30.83 3.34
C ALA A 292 -15.32 31.36 4.22
#